data_3b7c49af81e2d7bdc566ffb89ca39002
#
_entry.id   3b7c49af81e2d7bdc566ffb89ca39002
#
_cell.length_a   1.000
_cell.length_b   1.000
_cell.length_c   1.000
_cell.angle_alpha   90.00
_cell.angle_beta   90.00
_cell.angle_gamma   90.00
#
_symmetry.space_group_name_H-M   'P 1'
#
loop_
_entity.id
_entity.type
_entity.pdbx_description
1 polymer ?
#
loop_
_entity_poly.entity_id
_entity_poly.type
_entity_poly.pdbx_seq_one_letter_code
_entity_poly.pdbx_strand_id
1 'polypeptide(L)'
;MDKIKIPLALIIFFSCMFYYQYISNPYGEKIITVGVFDESNWDVPSPAPNEILRQAIAEFEAENPHVRVKYVSGIPKNEYYEWLSEKIISGDEPDLFIVTSDRFKDFAAMGVMLDLTDLVNGDKEFSIKKYYDASVDSIILNNKYYGLPLESVPKLMFVNKTLLMQYGISMPSNNWTWQDFYNICNMVTKDANGDGRPDTYGCYGYNWQQAALTNGVEPISDENKNHYFIDDKVEDAIRFVKAINNLNNGYGVSPRDFDLGKVAFRPFTFAEYRTYQPYPWRIKKYSGFEWDVVKFPAGHYGKNVSTVDTVAMAISSRSKNKTIAWKFLKKISYDKGIQMSIIEKSQGLPVRNDILTSAECQERFDKVMGYGNHMSLSVIA
;
A
#
# COMPACT_ATOMS: atom_id res chain seq x y z
N MET A 1 -33.98 -33.95 -55.98
CA MET A 1 -33.66 -33.50 -54.57
C MET A 1 -33.30 -34.74 -53.78
N ASP A 2 -32.01 -35.09 -53.75
CA ASP A 2 -31.53 -36.24 -53.00
C ASP A 2 -31.48 -35.90 -51.53
N LYS A 3 -32.27 -36.63 -50.75
CA LYS A 3 -32.27 -36.53 -49.26
C LYS A 3 -30.96 -37.14 -48.77
N ILE A 4 -30.07 -36.28 -48.26
CA ILE A 4 -28.85 -36.69 -47.58
C ILE A 4 -29.26 -37.53 -46.38
N LYS A 5 -29.09 -38.86 -46.47
CA LYS A 5 -29.26 -39.77 -45.33
C LYS A 5 -27.99 -39.67 -44.46
N ILE A 6 -28.02 -38.86 -43.39
CA ILE A 6 -26.97 -38.87 -42.38
C ILE A 6 -26.97 -40.24 -41.71
N PRO A 7 -25.86 -41.01 -41.75
CA PRO A 7 -25.84 -42.35 -41.14
C PRO A 7 -26.06 -42.24 -39.61
N LEU A 8 -26.87 -43.10 -39.06
CA LEU A 8 -27.23 -43.16 -37.64
C LEU A 8 -25.98 -43.15 -36.72
N ALA A 9 -24.89 -43.76 -37.19
CA ALA A 9 -23.59 -43.76 -36.49
C ALA A 9 -22.99 -42.36 -36.30
N LEU A 10 -23.18 -41.45 -37.26
CA LEU A 10 -22.74 -40.04 -37.12
C LEU A 10 -23.56 -39.27 -36.08
N ILE A 11 -24.87 -39.54 -36.03
CA ILE A 11 -25.75 -38.94 -35.02
C ILE A 11 -25.35 -39.41 -33.61
N ILE A 12 -25.11 -40.73 -33.46
CA ILE A 12 -24.66 -41.30 -32.17
C ILE A 12 -23.27 -40.75 -31.79
N PHE A 13 -22.35 -40.67 -32.74
CA PHE A 13 -20.99 -40.10 -32.47
C PHE A 13 -21.05 -38.64 -32.01
N PHE A 14 -21.81 -37.80 -32.68
CA PHE A 14 -22.00 -36.42 -32.28
C PHE A 14 -22.74 -36.30 -30.93
N SER A 15 -23.75 -37.14 -30.70
CA SER A 15 -24.44 -37.16 -29.40
C SER A 15 -23.52 -37.62 -28.26
N CYS A 16 -22.68 -38.62 -28.47
CA CYS A 16 -21.68 -39.05 -27.51
C CYS A 16 -20.59 -37.98 -27.27
N MET A 17 -20.17 -37.30 -28.35
CA MET A 17 -19.21 -36.21 -28.26
C MET A 17 -19.79 -35.01 -27.49
N PHE A 18 -21.04 -34.62 -27.79
CA PHE A 18 -21.76 -33.60 -27.03
C PHE A 18 -22.01 -34.00 -25.58
N TYR A 19 -22.36 -35.26 -25.33
CA TYR A 19 -22.54 -35.78 -23.97
C TYR A 19 -21.24 -35.85 -23.20
N TYR A 20 -20.15 -36.27 -23.84
CA TYR A 20 -18.80 -36.24 -23.25
C TYR A 20 -18.35 -34.80 -22.95
N GLN A 21 -18.59 -33.87 -23.87
CA GLN A 21 -18.29 -32.44 -23.67
C GLN A 21 -19.18 -31.83 -22.58
N TYR A 22 -20.42 -32.24 -22.47
CA TYR A 22 -21.35 -31.84 -21.40
C TYR A 22 -20.93 -32.41 -20.04
N ILE A 23 -20.47 -33.67 -19.96
CA ILE A 23 -20.00 -34.30 -18.72
C ILE A 23 -18.60 -33.75 -18.33
N SER A 24 -17.71 -33.52 -19.29
CA SER A 24 -16.38 -33.01 -19.06
C SER A 24 -16.35 -31.48 -18.75
N ASN A 25 -17.40 -30.75 -19.12
CA ASN A 25 -17.51 -29.32 -18.81
C ASN A 25 -18.99 -28.93 -18.51
N PRO A 26 -19.59 -29.49 -17.44
CA PRO A 26 -21.00 -29.30 -17.15
C PRO A 26 -21.40 -27.86 -16.80
N TYR A 27 -20.43 -26.98 -16.57
CA TYR A 27 -20.70 -25.62 -16.12
C TYR A 27 -20.15 -24.52 -17.05
N GLY A 28 -19.58 -24.88 -18.21
CA GLY A 28 -18.90 -23.88 -19.06
C GLY A 28 -17.77 -23.14 -18.31
N GLU A 29 -16.75 -22.70 -19.00
CA GLU A 29 -15.67 -21.91 -18.40
C GLU A 29 -16.23 -20.53 -17.98
N LYS A 30 -16.11 -20.17 -16.71
CA LYS A 30 -16.48 -18.85 -16.21
C LYS A 30 -15.27 -17.95 -16.22
N ILE A 31 -15.41 -16.78 -16.82
CA ILE A 31 -14.34 -15.79 -16.92
C ILE A 31 -14.71 -14.63 -15.99
N ILE A 32 -13.77 -14.23 -15.13
CA ILE A 32 -13.79 -12.96 -14.40
C ILE A 32 -12.66 -12.08 -14.89
N THR A 33 -12.88 -10.78 -14.88
CA THR A 33 -11.93 -9.78 -15.35
C THR A 33 -11.44 -8.89 -14.22
N VAL A 34 -10.14 -8.56 -14.26
CA VAL A 34 -9.50 -7.71 -13.23
C VAL A 34 -8.84 -6.50 -13.90
N GLY A 35 -9.18 -5.31 -13.44
CA GLY A 35 -8.58 -4.05 -13.86
C GLY A 35 -7.40 -3.68 -12.94
N VAL A 36 -6.22 -3.52 -13.54
CA VAL A 36 -4.98 -3.12 -12.85
C VAL A 36 -4.17 -2.20 -13.75
N PHE A 37 -3.29 -1.41 -13.17
CA PHE A 37 -2.24 -0.73 -13.93
C PHE A 37 -0.94 -1.56 -13.93
N ASP A 38 -0.07 -1.32 -14.90
CA ASP A 38 1.14 -2.13 -15.12
C ASP A 38 2.40 -1.45 -14.58
N GLU A 39 2.31 -0.93 -13.37
CA GLU A 39 3.39 -0.29 -12.64
C GLU A 39 3.37 -0.71 -11.16
N SER A 40 4.30 -0.18 -10.36
CA SER A 40 4.23 -0.31 -8.90
C SER A 40 2.95 0.32 -8.34
N ASN A 41 2.33 -0.33 -7.37
CA ASN A 41 1.24 0.28 -6.59
C ASN A 41 1.69 1.57 -5.90
N TRP A 42 2.99 1.72 -5.67
CA TRP A 42 3.64 2.82 -4.95
C TRP A 42 4.48 3.65 -5.92
N ASP A 43 4.76 4.91 -5.57
CA ASP A 43 5.52 5.83 -6.44
C ASP A 43 7.03 5.51 -6.43
N VAL A 44 7.34 4.24 -6.54
CA VAL A 44 8.70 3.70 -6.67
C VAL A 44 8.73 2.65 -7.77
N PRO A 45 9.84 2.50 -8.50
CA PRO A 45 9.95 1.49 -9.54
C PRO A 45 9.77 0.07 -8.97
N SER A 46 9.04 -0.79 -9.69
CA SER A 46 8.94 -2.22 -9.42
C SER A 46 9.55 -3.03 -10.56
N PRO A 47 10.43 -3.99 -10.30
CA PRO A 47 10.99 -4.84 -11.34
C PRO A 47 10.01 -5.91 -11.83
N ALA A 48 8.95 -6.18 -11.05
CA ALA A 48 7.95 -7.19 -11.37
C ALA A 48 6.54 -6.73 -10.96
N PRO A 49 5.97 -5.72 -11.66
CA PRO A 49 4.61 -5.29 -11.39
C PRO A 49 3.64 -6.47 -11.54
N ASN A 50 2.56 -6.46 -10.76
CA ASN A 50 1.50 -7.47 -10.78
C ASN A 50 1.94 -8.93 -10.47
N GLU A 51 3.12 -9.17 -9.86
CA GLU A 51 3.56 -10.54 -9.56
C GLU A 51 2.67 -11.22 -8.52
N ILE A 52 2.23 -10.49 -7.50
CA ILE A 52 1.26 -11.00 -6.51
C ILE A 52 -0.06 -11.37 -7.19
N LEU A 53 -0.55 -10.53 -8.11
CA LEU A 53 -1.76 -10.83 -8.87
C LEU A 53 -1.58 -12.11 -9.72
N ARG A 54 -0.47 -12.24 -10.43
CA ARG A 54 -0.19 -13.45 -11.23
C ARG A 54 -0.12 -14.72 -10.39
N GLN A 55 0.50 -14.65 -9.21
CA GLN A 55 0.53 -15.76 -8.27
C GLN A 55 -0.88 -16.11 -7.79
N ALA A 56 -1.67 -15.12 -7.37
CA ALA A 56 -3.04 -15.34 -6.92
C ALA A 56 -3.92 -15.95 -8.02
N ILE A 57 -3.77 -15.50 -9.26
CA ILE A 57 -4.47 -16.06 -10.42
C ILE A 57 -4.10 -17.53 -10.62
N ALA A 58 -2.82 -17.85 -10.67
CA ALA A 58 -2.34 -19.20 -10.92
C ALA A 58 -2.85 -20.19 -9.84
N GLU A 59 -2.78 -19.81 -8.56
CA GLU A 59 -3.27 -20.64 -7.46
C GLU A 59 -4.80 -20.75 -7.49
N PHE A 60 -5.52 -19.64 -7.73
CA PHE A 60 -6.98 -19.65 -7.77
C PHE A 60 -7.54 -20.49 -8.91
N GLU A 61 -6.95 -20.42 -10.11
CA GLU A 61 -7.35 -21.25 -11.25
C GLU A 61 -7.05 -22.74 -11.02
N ALA A 62 -5.95 -23.07 -10.34
CA ALA A 62 -5.65 -24.44 -9.94
C ALA A 62 -6.68 -25.00 -8.95
N GLU A 63 -7.16 -24.18 -8.02
CA GLU A 63 -8.20 -24.54 -7.06
C GLU A 63 -9.62 -24.53 -7.68
N ASN A 64 -9.81 -23.82 -8.80
CA ASN A 64 -11.10 -23.66 -9.48
C ASN A 64 -10.96 -23.93 -11.00
N PRO A 65 -10.85 -25.19 -11.45
CA PRO A 65 -10.51 -25.56 -12.84
C PRO A 65 -11.45 -25.01 -13.91
N HIS A 66 -12.70 -24.66 -13.54
CA HIS A 66 -13.71 -24.09 -14.45
C HIS A 66 -13.76 -22.56 -14.44
N VAL A 67 -12.81 -21.91 -13.79
CA VAL A 67 -12.70 -20.43 -13.73
C VAL A 67 -11.42 -19.99 -14.40
N ARG A 68 -11.51 -18.89 -15.16
CA ARG A 68 -10.36 -18.15 -15.66
C ARG A 68 -10.43 -16.72 -15.19
N VAL A 69 -9.27 -16.20 -14.77
CA VAL A 69 -9.11 -14.82 -14.37
C VAL A 69 -8.27 -14.10 -15.42
N LYS A 70 -8.88 -13.12 -16.09
CA LYS A 70 -8.19 -12.29 -17.08
C LYS A 70 -7.96 -10.91 -16.51
N TYR A 71 -6.79 -10.35 -16.71
CA TYR A 71 -6.53 -8.96 -16.37
C TYR A 71 -6.05 -8.18 -17.59
N VAL A 72 -6.36 -6.90 -17.62
CA VAL A 72 -5.87 -5.98 -18.65
C VAL A 72 -4.53 -5.46 -18.17
N SER A 73 -3.49 -5.62 -18.97
CA SER A 73 -2.13 -5.13 -18.69
C SER A 73 -1.74 -3.99 -19.64
N GLY A 74 -0.65 -3.28 -19.32
CA GLY A 74 -0.11 -2.22 -20.15
C GLY A 74 -0.79 -0.87 -20.00
N ILE A 75 -1.61 -0.68 -18.95
CA ILE A 75 -2.21 0.61 -18.62
C ILE A 75 -1.26 1.34 -17.66
N PRO A 76 -0.70 2.52 -18.04
CA PRO A 76 0.09 3.33 -17.15
C PRO A 76 -0.72 3.78 -15.91
N LYS A 77 -0.07 3.89 -14.75
CA LYS A 77 -0.74 4.27 -13.50
C LYS A 77 -1.44 5.63 -13.60
N ASN A 78 -0.82 6.59 -14.26
CA ASN A 78 -1.38 7.93 -14.46
C ASN A 78 -2.60 7.97 -15.40
N GLU A 79 -2.79 6.96 -16.26
CA GLU A 79 -3.93 6.84 -17.19
C GLU A 79 -5.01 5.88 -16.68
N TYR A 80 -4.73 5.14 -15.60
CA TYR A 80 -5.59 4.07 -15.13
C TYR A 80 -7.00 4.53 -14.74
N TYR A 81 -7.12 5.63 -14.02
CA TYR A 81 -8.43 6.11 -13.59
C TYR A 81 -9.26 6.73 -14.72
N GLU A 82 -8.63 7.29 -15.74
CA GLU A 82 -9.30 7.72 -16.97
C GLU A 82 -9.86 6.49 -17.69
N TRP A 83 -9.02 5.50 -17.94
CA TRP A 83 -9.41 4.22 -18.53
C TRP A 83 -10.55 3.53 -17.74
N LEU A 84 -10.42 3.43 -16.41
CA LEU A 84 -11.44 2.80 -15.57
C LEU A 84 -12.76 3.55 -15.63
N SER A 85 -12.72 4.88 -15.62
CA SER A 85 -13.91 5.74 -15.72
C SER A 85 -14.61 5.56 -17.07
N GLU A 86 -13.88 5.49 -18.18
CA GLU A 86 -14.41 5.19 -19.50
C GLU A 86 -15.13 3.83 -19.54
N LYS A 87 -14.51 2.80 -18.93
CA LYS A 87 -15.09 1.46 -18.82
C LYS A 87 -16.38 1.45 -17.99
N ILE A 88 -16.41 2.19 -16.88
CA ILE A 88 -17.59 2.34 -16.03
C ILE A 88 -18.72 3.05 -16.79
N ILE A 89 -18.41 4.13 -17.51
CA ILE A 89 -19.41 4.90 -18.29
C ILE A 89 -19.99 4.05 -19.42
N SER A 90 -19.15 3.28 -20.11
CA SER A 90 -19.59 2.39 -21.20
C SER A 90 -20.30 1.12 -20.72
N GLY A 91 -20.24 0.79 -19.43
CA GLY A 91 -20.81 -0.45 -18.89
C GLY A 91 -19.96 -1.69 -19.13
N ASP A 92 -18.67 -1.51 -19.35
CA ASP A 92 -17.70 -2.51 -19.81
C ASP A 92 -16.55 -2.64 -18.80
N GLU A 93 -16.80 -2.19 -17.55
CA GLU A 93 -15.81 -2.26 -16.47
C GLU A 93 -15.50 -3.70 -16.07
N PRO A 94 -14.27 -3.96 -15.58
CA PRO A 94 -13.89 -5.27 -15.05
C PRO A 94 -14.77 -5.72 -13.88
N ASP A 95 -14.86 -7.04 -13.67
CA ASP A 95 -15.55 -7.61 -12.49
C ASP A 95 -14.91 -7.15 -11.18
N LEU A 96 -13.56 -7.06 -11.17
CA LEU A 96 -12.78 -6.52 -10.05
C LEU A 96 -11.83 -5.45 -10.58
N PHE A 97 -11.50 -4.48 -9.74
CA PHE A 97 -10.52 -3.47 -10.08
C PHE A 97 -9.83 -2.93 -8.82
N ILE A 98 -8.56 -2.52 -8.98
CA ILE A 98 -7.80 -1.92 -7.88
C ILE A 98 -8.20 -0.46 -7.71
N VAL A 99 -8.18 0.00 -6.44
CA VAL A 99 -8.44 1.39 -6.08
C VAL A 99 -7.45 1.82 -5.00
N THR A 100 -6.80 2.95 -5.21
CA THR A 100 -5.91 3.58 -4.23
C THR A 100 -6.71 4.34 -3.17
N SER A 101 -6.14 4.52 -1.98
CA SER A 101 -6.83 5.14 -0.84
C SER A 101 -7.36 6.55 -1.13
N ASP A 102 -6.66 7.33 -1.96
CA ASP A 102 -7.04 8.69 -2.36
C ASP A 102 -8.29 8.75 -3.26
N ARG A 103 -8.64 7.67 -3.95
CA ARG A 103 -9.79 7.56 -4.85
C ARG A 103 -10.92 6.69 -4.31
N PHE A 104 -10.65 5.92 -3.26
CA PHE A 104 -11.55 4.87 -2.81
C PHE A 104 -12.96 5.40 -2.43
N LYS A 105 -13.00 6.46 -1.63
CA LYS A 105 -14.27 7.03 -1.16
C LYS A 105 -15.11 7.61 -2.30
N ASP A 106 -14.48 8.22 -3.30
CA ASP A 106 -15.16 8.75 -4.48
C ASP A 106 -15.84 7.64 -5.28
N PHE A 107 -15.11 6.55 -5.57
CA PHE A 107 -15.66 5.41 -6.31
C PHE A 107 -16.76 4.69 -5.52
N ALA A 108 -16.62 4.56 -4.19
CA ALA A 108 -17.66 4.02 -3.33
C ALA A 108 -18.93 4.90 -3.34
N ALA A 109 -18.77 6.21 -3.21
CA ALA A 109 -19.88 7.17 -3.23
C ALA A 109 -20.64 7.20 -4.56
N MET A 110 -19.92 6.99 -5.69
CA MET A 110 -20.54 6.87 -7.02
C MET A 110 -21.38 5.60 -7.21
N GLY A 111 -21.32 4.63 -6.27
CA GLY A 111 -22.08 3.38 -6.35
C GLY A 111 -21.57 2.38 -7.40
N VAL A 112 -20.35 2.59 -7.91
CA VAL A 112 -19.75 1.68 -8.90
C VAL A 112 -19.14 0.43 -8.26
N MET A 113 -18.89 0.47 -6.94
CA MET A 113 -18.41 -0.66 -6.16
C MET A 113 -19.55 -1.38 -5.46
N LEU A 114 -19.45 -2.71 -5.38
CA LEU A 114 -20.39 -3.55 -4.65
C LEU A 114 -20.22 -3.33 -3.14
N ASP A 115 -21.34 -3.14 -2.43
CA ASP A 115 -21.38 -3.23 -0.97
C ASP A 115 -21.08 -4.68 -0.55
N LEU A 116 -19.94 -4.89 0.11
CA LEU A 116 -19.45 -6.21 0.53
C LEU A 116 -19.86 -6.56 1.97
N THR A 117 -20.63 -5.71 2.65
CA THR A 117 -20.92 -5.84 4.09
C THR A 117 -21.53 -7.19 4.44
N ASP A 118 -22.50 -7.66 3.64
CA ASP A 118 -23.14 -8.96 3.87
C ASP A 118 -22.16 -10.12 3.60
N LEU A 119 -21.28 -10.00 2.60
CA LEU A 119 -20.27 -11.00 2.30
C LEU A 119 -19.21 -11.08 3.40
N VAL A 120 -18.75 -9.91 3.89
CA VAL A 120 -17.79 -9.80 5.00
C VAL A 120 -18.34 -10.43 6.28
N ASN A 121 -19.60 -10.14 6.61
CA ASN A 121 -20.22 -10.59 7.86
C ASN A 121 -20.74 -12.04 7.78
N GLY A 122 -21.10 -12.51 6.59
CA GLY A 122 -21.71 -13.83 6.38
C GLY A 122 -20.69 -14.94 6.11
N ASP A 123 -19.47 -14.62 5.70
CA ASP A 123 -18.47 -15.64 5.32
C ASP A 123 -17.73 -16.16 6.57
N LYS A 124 -17.98 -17.43 6.92
CA LYS A 124 -17.39 -18.07 8.11
C LYS A 124 -15.87 -18.33 8.00
N GLU A 125 -15.32 -18.32 6.78
CA GLU A 125 -13.89 -18.54 6.52
C GLU A 125 -13.09 -17.23 6.47
N PHE A 126 -13.79 -16.10 6.59
CA PHE A 126 -13.21 -14.77 6.51
C PHE A 126 -13.39 -14.01 7.83
N SER A 127 -12.41 -13.20 8.21
CA SER A 127 -12.51 -12.30 9.36
C SER A 127 -11.79 -10.98 9.08
N ILE A 128 -12.55 -9.90 8.97
CA ILE A 128 -12.02 -8.55 8.80
C ILE A 128 -11.12 -8.13 9.97
N LYS A 129 -11.33 -8.69 11.16
CA LYS A 129 -10.53 -8.42 12.37
C LYS A 129 -9.09 -8.90 12.30
N LYS A 130 -8.73 -9.67 11.26
CA LYS A 130 -7.34 -10.06 11.02
C LYS A 130 -6.51 -9.00 10.31
N TYR A 131 -7.17 -8.01 9.71
CA TYR A 131 -6.48 -6.86 9.15
C TYR A 131 -6.17 -5.85 10.25
N TYR A 132 -5.16 -5.00 10.05
CA TYR A 132 -4.96 -3.89 10.97
C TYR A 132 -5.92 -2.73 10.63
N ASP A 133 -6.30 -2.00 11.67
CA ASP A 133 -7.40 -1.03 11.61
C ASP A 133 -7.24 0.02 10.50
N ALA A 134 -6.04 0.58 10.32
CA ALA A 134 -5.80 1.59 9.29
C ALA A 134 -6.09 1.09 7.86
N SER A 135 -5.83 -0.21 7.58
CA SER A 135 -6.19 -0.81 6.28
C SER A 135 -7.69 -1.00 6.13
N VAL A 136 -8.37 -1.34 7.23
CA VAL A 136 -9.83 -1.50 7.23
C VAL A 136 -10.53 -0.15 7.07
N ASP A 137 -10.06 0.89 7.75
CA ASP A 137 -10.61 2.25 7.66
C ASP A 137 -10.54 2.80 6.23
N SER A 138 -9.52 2.41 5.46
CA SER A 138 -9.35 2.84 4.07
C SER A 138 -10.41 2.32 3.10
N ILE A 139 -11.12 1.23 3.47
CA ILE A 139 -12.11 0.54 2.61
C ILE A 139 -13.56 0.73 3.08
N ILE A 140 -13.77 1.59 4.06
CA ILE A 140 -15.10 1.85 4.63
C ILE A 140 -15.62 3.22 4.16
N LEU A 141 -16.90 3.24 3.77
CA LEU A 141 -17.68 4.45 3.60
C LEU A 141 -19.06 4.23 4.26
N ASN A 142 -19.49 5.18 5.12
CA ASN A 142 -20.79 5.10 5.81
C ASN A 142 -21.04 3.76 6.52
N ASN A 143 -20.04 3.23 7.23
CA ASN A 143 -20.05 1.94 7.94
C ASN A 143 -20.28 0.71 7.02
N LYS A 144 -19.97 0.80 5.74
CA LYS A 144 -20.06 -0.27 4.77
C LYS A 144 -18.72 -0.57 4.13
N TYR A 145 -18.47 -1.83 3.84
CA TYR A 145 -17.25 -2.29 3.16
C TYR A 145 -17.45 -2.30 1.64
N TYR A 146 -16.55 -1.63 0.90
CA TYR A 146 -16.61 -1.57 -0.57
C TYR A 146 -15.45 -2.25 -1.28
N GLY A 147 -14.53 -2.82 -0.54
CA GLY A 147 -13.38 -3.55 -1.06
C GLY A 147 -12.68 -4.36 0.01
N LEU A 148 -11.59 -5.02 -0.34
CA LEU A 148 -10.64 -5.57 0.61
C LEU A 148 -9.26 -4.97 0.35
N PRO A 149 -8.47 -4.69 1.42
CA PRO A 149 -7.12 -4.17 1.26
C PRO A 149 -6.21 -5.27 0.72
N LEU A 150 -5.29 -4.94 -0.17
CA LEU A 150 -4.32 -5.87 -0.76
C LEU A 150 -2.95 -5.77 -0.10
N GLU A 151 -2.42 -4.57 -0.07
CA GLU A 151 -1.15 -4.21 0.55
C GLU A 151 -1.19 -2.77 1.04
N SER A 152 -0.30 -2.43 1.96
CA SER A 152 -0.23 -1.09 2.53
C SER A 152 1.20 -0.62 2.69
N VAL A 153 1.37 0.69 2.75
CA VAL A 153 2.65 1.34 2.95
C VAL A 153 2.53 2.41 4.03
N PRO A 154 3.10 2.16 5.22
CA PRO A 154 3.20 3.19 6.26
C PRO A 154 4.27 4.21 5.89
N LYS A 155 4.10 5.43 6.37
CA LYS A 155 5.13 6.46 6.37
C LYS A 155 5.86 6.44 7.72
N LEU A 156 7.19 6.46 7.70
CA LEU A 156 8.05 6.31 8.87
C LEU A 156 9.07 7.45 8.92
N MET A 157 9.58 7.76 10.13
CA MET A 157 10.69 8.66 10.31
C MET A 157 12.00 7.88 10.25
N PHE A 158 12.78 8.10 9.19
CA PHE A 158 14.12 7.54 9.04
C PHE A 158 15.12 8.38 9.80
N VAL A 159 16.08 7.71 10.45
CA VAL A 159 17.08 8.29 11.32
C VAL A 159 18.46 7.87 10.88
N ASN A 160 19.32 8.82 10.58
CA ASN A 160 20.75 8.59 10.34
C ASN A 160 21.48 8.39 11.67
N LYS A 161 21.65 7.12 12.06
CA LYS A 161 22.32 6.75 13.31
C LYS A 161 23.77 7.21 13.36
N THR A 162 24.48 7.09 12.26
CA THR A 162 25.90 7.52 12.16
C THR A 162 26.02 9.01 12.47
N LEU A 163 25.14 9.83 11.91
CA LEU A 163 25.16 11.28 12.15
C LEU A 163 24.80 11.62 13.60
N LEU A 164 23.77 10.96 14.17
CA LEU A 164 23.44 11.15 15.58
C LEU A 164 24.64 10.78 16.49
N MET A 165 25.26 9.63 16.24
CA MET A 165 26.40 9.15 17.03
C MET A 165 27.59 10.12 16.91
N GLN A 166 27.84 10.69 15.74
CA GLN A 166 28.89 11.70 15.50
C GLN A 166 28.72 12.94 16.41
N TYR A 167 27.48 13.29 16.73
CA TYR A 167 27.14 14.39 17.66
C TYR A 167 26.89 13.94 19.10
N GLY A 168 27.17 12.68 19.43
CA GLY A 168 26.93 12.13 20.78
C GLY A 168 25.45 12.01 21.16
N ILE A 169 24.57 11.92 20.16
CA ILE A 169 23.12 11.86 20.35
C ILE A 169 22.66 10.41 20.24
N SER A 170 21.91 9.93 21.23
CA SER A 170 21.27 8.62 21.20
C SER A 170 20.06 8.60 20.26
N MET A 171 19.74 7.43 19.72
CA MET A 171 18.49 7.21 18.97
C MET A 171 17.28 7.63 19.82
N PRO A 172 16.34 8.39 19.27
CA PRO A 172 15.08 8.68 19.96
C PRO A 172 14.26 7.38 20.16
N SER A 173 13.50 7.33 21.24
CA SER A 173 12.54 6.27 21.48
C SER A 173 11.28 6.45 20.64
N ASN A 174 10.43 5.44 20.53
CA ASN A 174 9.14 5.55 19.85
C ASN A 174 8.09 6.43 20.59
N ASN A 175 8.45 6.97 21.77
CA ASN A 175 7.60 7.87 22.55
C ASN A 175 8.16 9.31 22.61
N TRP A 176 8.95 9.71 21.63
CA TRP A 176 9.55 11.04 21.57
C TRP A 176 8.56 12.11 21.14
N THR A 177 8.90 13.35 21.45
CA THR A 177 8.05 14.52 21.27
C THR A 177 8.61 15.49 20.21
N TRP A 178 7.82 16.47 19.83
CA TRP A 178 8.28 17.61 19.02
C TRP A 178 9.44 18.34 19.66
N GLN A 179 9.47 18.46 21.00
CA GLN A 179 10.57 19.11 21.71
C GLN A 179 11.87 18.31 21.55
N ASP A 180 11.80 16.98 21.68
CA ASP A 180 12.96 16.12 21.45
C ASP A 180 13.47 16.25 20.02
N PHE A 181 12.54 16.21 19.06
CA PHE A 181 12.84 16.35 17.63
C PHE A 181 13.52 17.69 17.33
N TYR A 182 12.97 18.81 17.83
CA TYR A 182 13.56 20.13 17.66
C TYR A 182 14.96 20.20 18.26
N ASN A 183 15.14 19.70 19.47
CA ASN A 183 16.43 19.72 20.18
C ASN A 183 17.50 18.96 19.40
N ILE A 184 17.16 17.76 18.91
CA ILE A 184 18.09 16.97 18.09
C ILE A 184 18.39 17.69 16.77
N CYS A 185 17.39 18.18 16.06
CA CYS A 185 17.60 18.94 14.82
C CYS A 185 18.52 20.14 15.03
N ASN A 186 18.33 20.90 16.13
CA ASN A 186 19.16 22.04 16.46
C ASN A 186 20.61 21.64 16.80
N MET A 187 20.81 20.52 17.48
CA MET A 187 22.15 20.02 17.80
C MET A 187 22.91 19.54 16.56
N VAL A 188 22.20 18.94 15.60
CA VAL A 188 22.80 18.36 14.39
C VAL A 188 23.01 19.40 13.30
N THR A 189 22.18 20.47 13.23
CA THR A 189 22.34 21.49 12.20
C THR A 189 23.56 22.37 12.55
N LYS A 190 24.67 22.13 11.86
CA LYS A 190 25.95 22.75 12.13
C LYS A 190 26.66 23.22 10.86
N ASP A 191 27.23 24.39 10.94
CA ASP A 191 28.26 24.91 10.07
C ASP A 191 29.61 24.55 10.71
N ALA A 192 30.25 23.52 10.25
CA ALA A 192 31.51 23.02 10.83
C ALA A 192 32.74 23.74 10.26
N ASN A 193 32.63 24.29 9.06
CA ASN A 193 33.71 24.95 8.36
C ASN A 193 33.70 26.49 8.52
N GLY A 194 32.60 27.07 9.04
CA GLY A 194 32.47 28.52 9.34
C GLY A 194 32.17 29.37 8.10
N ASP A 195 31.66 28.80 7.01
CA ASP A 195 31.34 29.51 5.77
C ASP A 195 29.92 30.14 5.78
N GLY A 196 29.18 29.98 6.86
CA GLY A 196 27.82 30.50 7.05
C GLY A 196 26.73 29.57 6.55
N ARG A 197 27.08 28.41 5.94
CA ARG A 197 26.18 27.41 5.46
C ARG A 197 26.26 26.13 6.32
N PRO A 198 25.13 25.56 6.79
CA PRO A 198 25.20 24.29 7.49
C PRO A 198 25.78 23.16 6.60
N ASP A 199 26.74 22.41 7.15
CA ASP A 199 27.29 21.20 6.54
C ASP A 199 26.40 19.98 6.80
N THR A 200 25.65 20.02 7.92
CA THR A 200 24.69 18.99 8.33
C THR A 200 23.36 19.62 8.73
N TYR A 201 22.29 18.86 8.61
CA TYR A 201 20.92 19.33 8.78
C TYR A 201 20.12 18.40 9.68
N GLY A 202 19.19 18.95 10.45
CA GLY A 202 18.31 18.18 11.32
C GLY A 202 17.32 17.32 10.55
N CYS A 203 16.60 17.91 9.60
CA CYS A 203 15.52 17.19 8.91
C CYS A 203 15.37 17.65 7.45
N TYR A 204 14.90 16.71 6.62
CA TYR A 204 14.39 16.96 5.28
C TYR A 204 12.99 16.34 5.12
N GLY A 205 12.07 17.11 4.54
CA GLY A 205 10.78 16.58 4.07
C GLY A 205 9.71 16.39 5.15
N TYR A 206 9.94 16.80 6.41
CA TYR A 206 8.89 16.81 7.43
C TYR A 206 7.96 18.02 7.17
N ASN A 207 6.68 17.75 6.97
CA ASN A 207 5.71 18.76 6.57
C ASN A 207 4.62 19.01 7.63
N TRP A 208 3.84 20.06 7.43
CA TRP A 208 2.82 20.47 8.40
C TRP A 208 1.65 19.47 8.51
N GLN A 209 1.33 18.70 7.45
CA GLN A 209 0.27 17.70 7.50
C GLN A 209 0.67 16.56 8.44
N GLN A 210 1.92 16.10 8.36
CA GLN A 210 2.47 15.10 9.28
C GLN A 210 2.50 15.62 10.71
N ALA A 211 2.90 16.88 10.89
CA ALA A 211 2.88 17.53 12.19
C ALA A 211 1.45 17.65 12.74
N ALA A 212 0.49 18.11 11.95
CA ALA A 212 -0.90 18.23 12.37
C ALA A 212 -1.48 16.89 12.82
N LEU A 213 -1.26 15.82 12.05
CA LEU A 213 -1.69 14.48 12.43
C LEU A 213 -1.11 14.06 13.79
N THR A 214 0.21 14.23 13.99
CA THR A 214 0.85 13.87 15.27
C THR A 214 0.52 14.85 16.40
N ASN A 215 -0.09 15.99 16.10
CA ASN A 215 -0.64 16.95 17.06
C ASN A 215 -2.12 16.70 17.40
N GLY A 216 -2.69 15.56 16.96
CA GLY A 216 -4.06 15.17 17.23
C GLY A 216 -5.10 15.87 16.37
N VAL A 217 -4.74 16.27 15.16
CA VAL A 217 -5.68 16.75 14.14
C VAL A 217 -6.13 15.56 13.31
N GLU A 218 -7.43 15.34 13.24
CA GLU A 218 -8.00 14.32 12.36
C GLU A 218 -7.76 14.68 10.88
N PRO A 219 -7.57 13.71 10.00
CA PRO A 219 -7.44 13.97 8.56
C PRO A 219 -8.60 14.79 8.02
N ILE A 220 -8.34 15.57 6.96
CA ILE A 220 -9.41 16.37 6.31
C ILE A 220 -10.50 15.42 5.81
N SER A 221 -11.75 15.73 6.18
CA SER A 221 -12.96 15.04 5.73
C SER A 221 -14.02 16.08 5.31
N ASP A 222 -15.09 15.61 4.67
CA ASP A 222 -16.21 16.50 4.31
C ASP A 222 -16.86 17.16 5.53
N GLU A 223 -16.82 16.52 6.68
CA GLU A 223 -17.36 17.02 7.93
C GLU A 223 -16.51 18.14 8.55
N ASN A 224 -15.18 18.06 8.45
CA ASN A 224 -14.27 18.99 9.11
C ASN A 224 -13.58 19.99 8.17
N LYS A 225 -13.72 19.88 6.84
CA LYS A 225 -12.99 20.71 5.86
C LYS A 225 -13.14 22.22 6.07
N ASN A 226 -14.30 22.67 6.53
CA ASN A 226 -14.57 24.09 6.75
C ASN A 226 -13.90 24.67 7.99
N HIS A 227 -13.49 23.81 8.93
CA HIS A 227 -12.91 24.21 10.21
C HIS A 227 -11.45 23.78 10.36
N TYR A 228 -10.95 22.96 9.44
CA TYR A 228 -9.63 22.34 9.54
C TYR A 228 -8.51 23.36 9.73
N PHE A 229 -8.50 24.42 8.95
CA PHE A 229 -7.43 25.44 8.95
C PHE A 229 -7.59 26.52 10.04
N ILE A 230 -8.70 26.53 10.77
CA ILE A 230 -8.89 27.42 11.94
C ILE A 230 -8.69 26.66 13.26
N ASP A 231 -8.29 25.40 13.23
CA ASP A 231 -7.93 24.63 14.41
C ASP A 231 -6.55 25.08 14.92
N ASP A 232 -6.50 25.50 16.18
CA ASP A 232 -5.25 25.94 16.83
C ASP A 232 -4.14 24.89 16.77
N LYS A 233 -4.49 23.60 16.73
CA LYS A 233 -3.53 22.50 16.57
C LYS A 233 -2.89 22.48 15.18
N VAL A 234 -3.61 22.89 14.14
CA VAL A 234 -3.05 23.03 12.78
C VAL A 234 -2.09 24.20 12.74
N GLU A 235 -2.47 25.33 13.33
CA GLU A 235 -1.58 26.50 13.43
C GLU A 235 -0.29 26.16 14.17
N ASP A 236 -0.39 25.45 15.30
CA ASP A 236 0.74 24.97 16.10
C ASP A 236 1.66 24.04 15.27
N ALA A 237 1.09 23.14 14.49
CA ALA A 237 1.83 22.26 13.59
C ALA A 237 2.60 23.05 12.50
N ILE A 238 1.97 24.06 11.89
CA ILE A 238 2.62 24.92 10.90
C ILE A 238 3.76 25.71 11.53
N ARG A 239 3.55 26.28 12.72
CA ARG A 239 4.58 27.01 13.48
C ARG A 239 5.76 26.10 13.83
N PHE A 240 5.48 24.88 14.25
CA PHE A 240 6.51 23.89 14.57
C PHE A 240 7.38 23.54 13.36
N VAL A 241 6.77 23.21 12.22
CA VAL A 241 7.53 22.92 10.98
C VAL A 241 8.34 24.12 10.52
N LYS A 242 7.79 25.34 10.64
CA LYS A 242 8.54 26.57 10.35
C LYS A 242 9.75 26.72 11.28
N ALA A 243 9.61 26.40 12.57
CA ALA A 243 10.72 26.43 13.52
C ALA A 243 11.83 25.45 13.14
N ILE A 244 11.49 24.21 12.77
CA ILE A 244 12.45 23.22 12.26
C ILE A 244 13.18 23.74 11.01
N ASN A 245 12.44 24.27 10.03
CA ASN A 245 13.03 24.77 8.78
C ASN A 245 13.95 26.01 8.99
N ASN A 246 13.62 26.84 9.97
CA ASN A 246 14.44 28.01 10.30
C ASN A 246 15.84 27.65 10.82
N LEU A 247 16.02 26.42 11.36
CA LEU A 247 17.34 25.95 11.78
C LEU A 247 18.34 25.90 10.61
N ASN A 248 17.86 25.79 9.38
CA ASN A 248 18.70 25.71 8.19
C ASN A 248 19.24 27.04 7.70
N ASN A 249 19.00 28.15 8.43
CA ASN A 249 19.48 29.50 8.08
C ASN A 249 19.08 29.94 6.66
N GLY A 250 17.93 29.52 6.15
CA GLY A 250 17.45 29.82 4.80
C GLY A 250 18.04 28.96 3.69
N TYR A 251 18.92 28.02 3.99
CA TYR A 251 19.44 27.07 2.99
C TYR A 251 18.47 25.95 2.74
N GLY A 252 18.30 25.59 1.47
CA GLY A 252 17.48 24.45 1.06
C GLY A 252 18.18 23.13 1.35
N VAL A 253 17.44 22.17 1.90
CA VAL A 253 17.87 20.79 2.09
C VAL A 253 17.23 19.92 1.03
N SER A 254 17.95 18.96 0.49
CA SER A 254 17.52 18.11 -0.62
C SER A 254 17.55 16.62 -0.26
N PRO A 255 16.85 15.73 -1.04
CA PRO A 255 16.98 14.29 -0.89
C PRO A 255 18.44 13.82 -0.99
N ARG A 256 19.24 14.46 -1.83
CA ARG A 256 20.66 14.13 -2.02
C ARG A 256 21.47 14.37 -0.75
N ASP A 257 21.13 15.40 0.04
CA ASP A 257 21.84 15.65 1.30
C ASP A 257 21.60 14.52 2.29
N PHE A 258 20.40 13.93 2.31
CA PHE A 258 20.14 12.72 3.09
C PHE A 258 20.94 11.52 2.56
N ASP A 259 20.93 11.29 1.26
CA ASP A 259 21.68 10.18 0.63
C ASP A 259 23.21 10.29 0.85
N LEU A 260 23.71 11.51 1.05
CA LEU A 260 25.11 11.79 1.42
C LEU A 260 25.39 11.69 2.93
N GLY A 261 24.40 11.33 3.74
CA GLY A 261 24.56 11.22 5.20
C GLY A 261 24.56 12.54 5.96
N LYS A 262 24.20 13.66 5.33
CA LYS A 262 24.21 14.99 5.90
C LYS A 262 22.95 15.39 6.66
N VAL A 263 21.91 14.57 6.65
CA VAL A 263 20.60 14.84 7.28
C VAL A 263 20.29 13.79 8.32
N ALA A 264 19.85 14.22 9.52
CA ALA A 264 19.57 13.30 10.62
C ALA A 264 18.22 12.59 10.44
N PHE A 265 17.17 13.30 10.01
CA PHE A 265 15.82 12.75 9.92
C PHE A 265 15.19 12.99 8.55
N ARG A 266 14.49 11.98 8.05
CA ARG A 266 13.70 12.08 6.83
C ARG A 266 12.46 11.20 6.88
N PRO A 267 11.25 11.76 6.70
CA PRO A 267 10.06 10.96 6.44
C PRO A 267 10.19 10.19 5.12
N PHE A 268 9.97 8.89 5.19
CA PHE A 268 9.88 8.01 4.03
C PHE A 268 8.63 7.15 4.11
N THR A 269 8.11 6.75 2.96
CA THR A 269 7.22 5.60 2.87
C THR A 269 8.03 4.29 3.00
N PHE A 270 7.39 3.24 3.47
CA PHE A 270 8.03 1.92 3.50
C PHE A 270 8.46 1.47 2.08
N ALA A 271 7.72 1.84 1.05
CA ALA A 271 8.10 1.54 -0.34
C ALA A 271 9.39 2.25 -0.76
N GLU A 272 9.57 3.53 -0.39
CA GLU A 272 10.84 4.22 -0.61
C GLU A 272 12.00 3.55 0.13
N TYR A 273 11.76 3.09 1.37
CA TYR A 273 12.73 2.30 2.12
C TYR A 273 13.17 1.06 1.36
N ARG A 274 12.22 0.34 0.76
CA ARG A 274 12.51 -0.85 -0.04
C ARG A 274 13.42 -0.58 -1.24
N THR A 275 13.50 0.65 -1.74
CA THR A 275 14.41 1.01 -2.85
C THR A 275 15.89 0.98 -2.48
N TYR A 276 16.21 0.96 -1.19
CA TYR A 276 17.60 0.84 -0.69
C TYR A 276 18.03 -0.62 -0.50
N GLN A 277 17.23 -1.59 -0.89
CA GLN A 277 17.56 -3.01 -0.80
C GLN A 277 18.80 -3.40 -1.61
N PRO A 278 19.50 -4.51 -1.24
CA PRO A 278 20.55 -5.07 -2.05
C PRO A 278 20.06 -5.54 -3.43
N TYR A 279 21.02 -5.73 -4.35
CA TYR A 279 20.73 -6.32 -5.66
C TYR A 279 19.88 -7.61 -5.54
N PRO A 280 18.88 -7.85 -6.43
CA PRO A 280 18.64 -7.13 -7.70
C PRO A 280 17.73 -5.89 -7.59
N TRP A 281 17.17 -5.60 -6.44
CA TRP A 281 16.16 -4.55 -6.19
C TRP A 281 16.76 -3.16 -6.01
N ARG A 282 18.08 -3.05 -6.02
CA ARG A 282 18.82 -1.84 -5.73
C ARG A 282 18.60 -0.75 -6.78
N ILE A 283 17.80 0.24 -6.43
CA ILE A 283 17.57 1.42 -7.24
C ILE A 283 18.44 2.58 -6.77
N LYS A 284 18.68 2.70 -5.48
CA LYS A 284 19.52 3.74 -4.88
C LYS A 284 20.84 3.16 -4.37
N LYS A 285 21.93 3.93 -4.51
CA LYS A 285 23.24 3.58 -3.93
C LYS A 285 23.13 3.49 -2.41
N TYR A 286 23.78 2.51 -1.83
CA TYR A 286 23.99 2.41 -0.39
C TYR A 286 24.50 3.75 0.14
N SER A 287 23.79 4.32 1.11
CA SER A 287 24.32 5.38 1.92
C SER A 287 25.47 4.83 2.76
N GLY A 288 26.58 5.53 2.81
CA GLY A 288 27.75 5.13 3.61
C GLY A 288 27.54 5.32 5.11
N PHE A 289 26.30 5.30 5.62
CA PHE A 289 25.91 5.51 7.01
C PHE A 289 24.85 4.48 7.46
N GLU A 290 24.87 4.18 8.74
CA GLU A 290 23.85 3.35 9.39
C GLU A 290 22.59 4.17 9.67
N TRP A 291 21.44 3.54 9.50
CA TRP A 291 20.14 4.17 9.71
C TRP A 291 19.13 3.18 10.29
N ASP A 292 18.07 3.73 10.85
CA ASP A 292 16.96 3.01 11.47
C ASP A 292 15.68 3.81 11.31
N VAL A 293 14.58 3.32 11.85
CA VAL A 293 13.27 3.98 11.79
C VAL A 293 12.70 4.16 13.19
N VAL A 294 11.95 5.24 13.36
CA VAL A 294 11.14 5.50 14.55
C VAL A 294 9.77 6.02 14.14
N LYS A 295 8.81 5.94 15.05
CA LYS A 295 7.51 6.60 14.89
C LYS A 295 7.71 8.11 14.74
N PHE A 296 6.74 8.82 14.15
CA PHE A 296 6.79 10.28 14.11
C PHE A 296 6.73 10.88 15.53
N PRO A 297 7.37 12.04 15.77
CA PRO A 297 7.36 12.70 17.06
C PRO A 297 5.95 13.21 17.39
N ALA A 298 5.48 12.96 18.62
CA ALA A 298 4.19 13.45 19.10
C ALA A 298 4.19 14.96 19.29
N GLY A 299 3.15 15.63 18.83
CA GLY A 299 2.87 17.03 19.14
C GLY A 299 2.25 17.18 20.54
N HIS A 300 1.98 18.41 20.93
CA HIS A 300 1.51 18.76 22.28
C HIS A 300 0.17 18.08 22.65
N TYR A 301 -0.72 17.87 21.68
CA TYR A 301 -2.07 17.38 21.86
C TYR A 301 -2.30 15.98 21.28
N GLY A 302 -1.25 15.35 20.74
CA GLY A 302 -1.38 14.16 19.94
C GLY A 302 -0.56 12.96 20.40
N LYS A 303 -0.18 12.13 19.45
CA LYS A 303 0.46 10.83 19.64
C LYS A 303 1.53 10.57 18.57
N ASN A 304 2.35 9.56 18.80
CA ASN A 304 3.29 9.03 17.82
C ASN A 304 2.56 8.16 16.78
N VAL A 305 1.89 8.79 15.85
CA VAL A 305 1.09 8.17 14.77
C VAL A 305 1.65 8.49 13.40
N SER A 306 1.21 7.76 12.39
CA SER A 306 1.59 7.97 11.00
C SER A 306 0.42 7.73 10.05
N THR A 307 0.60 8.09 8.78
CA THR A 307 -0.31 7.72 7.70
C THR A 307 0.06 6.35 7.15
N VAL A 308 -0.95 5.63 6.70
CA VAL A 308 -0.81 4.36 5.97
C VAL A 308 -1.57 4.48 4.67
N ASP A 309 -0.88 4.38 3.55
CA ASP A 309 -1.50 4.29 2.25
C ASP A 309 -1.82 2.83 1.94
N THR A 310 -3.03 2.57 1.46
CA THR A 310 -3.52 1.22 1.18
C THR A 310 -4.00 1.14 -0.27
N VAL A 311 -3.60 0.08 -0.96
CA VAL A 311 -4.21 -0.33 -2.22
C VAL A 311 -5.25 -1.39 -1.92
N ALA A 312 -6.46 -1.16 -2.38
CA ALA A 312 -7.57 -2.08 -2.23
C ALA A 312 -8.04 -2.62 -3.59
N MET A 313 -8.78 -3.71 -3.57
CA MET A 313 -9.50 -4.20 -4.73
C MET A 313 -10.98 -4.22 -4.41
N ALA A 314 -11.79 -3.74 -5.34
CA ALA A 314 -13.24 -3.71 -5.25
C ALA A 314 -13.86 -4.64 -6.29
N ILE A 315 -15.11 -5.04 -6.06
CA ILE A 315 -15.96 -5.75 -7.02
C ILE A 315 -16.89 -4.72 -7.67
N SER A 316 -17.05 -4.77 -8.99
CA SER A 316 -18.04 -3.93 -9.67
C SER A 316 -19.45 -4.25 -9.16
N SER A 317 -20.23 -3.20 -8.86
CA SER A 317 -21.64 -3.36 -8.47
C SER A 317 -22.47 -4.04 -9.57
N ARG A 318 -22.05 -3.91 -10.85
CA ARG A 318 -22.70 -4.49 -12.03
C ARG A 318 -22.14 -5.87 -12.43
N SER A 319 -21.08 -6.37 -11.76
CA SER A 319 -20.53 -7.70 -12.06
C SER A 319 -21.63 -8.78 -12.01
N LYS A 320 -21.65 -9.63 -13.02
CA LYS A 320 -22.52 -10.82 -13.08
C LYS A 320 -21.91 -12.03 -12.36
N ASN A 321 -20.65 -11.92 -11.97
CA ASN A 321 -19.83 -12.99 -11.38
C ASN A 321 -19.53 -12.75 -9.89
N LYS A 322 -20.37 -12.02 -9.15
CA LYS A 322 -20.11 -11.53 -7.78
C LYS A 322 -19.58 -12.61 -6.82
N THR A 323 -20.15 -13.81 -6.86
CA THR A 323 -19.71 -14.92 -5.99
C THR A 323 -18.30 -15.40 -6.29
N ILE A 324 -17.92 -15.47 -7.57
CA ILE A 324 -16.57 -15.90 -7.98
C ILE A 324 -15.59 -14.75 -7.72
N ALA A 325 -16.00 -13.51 -8.02
CA ALA A 325 -15.22 -12.33 -7.74
C ALA A 325 -14.91 -12.21 -6.23
N TRP A 326 -15.88 -12.48 -5.34
CA TRP A 326 -15.64 -12.55 -3.89
C TRP A 326 -14.61 -13.61 -3.50
N LYS A 327 -14.71 -14.82 -4.06
CA LYS A 327 -13.72 -15.88 -3.79
C LYS A 327 -12.32 -15.48 -4.23
N PHE A 328 -12.20 -14.87 -5.41
CA PHE A 328 -10.90 -14.39 -5.91
C PHE A 328 -10.37 -13.21 -5.08
N LEU A 329 -11.25 -12.28 -4.70
CA LEU A 329 -10.89 -11.14 -3.83
C LEU A 329 -10.36 -11.64 -2.47
N LYS A 330 -11.00 -12.66 -1.87
CA LYS A 330 -10.46 -13.32 -0.68
C LYS A 330 -9.11 -13.99 -0.95
N LYS A 331 -8.94 -14.68 -2.08
CA LYS A 331 -7.67 -15.33 -2.41
C LYS A 331 -6.51 -14.32 -2.43
N ILE A 332 -6.66 -13.22 -3.12
CA ILE A 332 -5.58 -12.22 -3.23
C ILE A 332 -5.36 -11.41 -1.94
N SER A 333 -6.41 -11.09 -1.21
CA SER A 333 -6.36 -10.21 -0.03
C SER A 333 -6.14 -10.95 1.29
N TYR A 334 -6.66 -12.18 1.43
CA TYR A 334 -6.76 -12.85 2.73
C TYR A 334 -5.96 -14.16 2.83
N ASP A 335 -5.60 -14.79 1.71
CA ASP A 335 -4.80 -16.02 1.74
C ASP A 335 -3.44 -15.77 2.41
N LYS A 336 -3.05 -16.67 3.34
CA LYS A 336 -1.79 -16.51 4.10
C LYS A 336 -0.57 -16.56 3.18
N GLY A 337 -0.55 -17.45 2.20
CA GLY A 337 0.58 -17.62 1.28
C GLY A 337 0.76 -16.40 0.40
N ILE A 338 -0.34 -15.89 -0.17
CA ILE A 338 -0.31 -14.67 -1.00
C ILE A 338 0.13 -13.47 -0.18
N GLN A 339 -0.45 -13.24 1.00
CA GLN A 339 -0.09 -12.12 1.87
C GLN A 339 1.38 -12.20 2.34
N MET A 340 1.87 -13.39 2.64
CA MET A 340 3.29 -13.58 3.00
C MET A 340 4.24 -13.27 1.83
N SER A 341 3.82 -13.57 0.60
CA SER A 341 4.61 -13.31 -0.61
C SER A 341 4.81 -11.81 -0.89
N ILE A 342 3.97 -10.93 -0.34
CA ILE A 342 4.10 -9.47 -0.48
C ILE A 342 5.47 -9.00 0.03
N ILE A 343 5.96 -9.58 1.14
CA ILE A 343 7.28 -9.25 1.70
C ILE A 343 8.41 -9.50 0.71
N GLU A 344 8.28 -10.49 -0.16
CA GLU A 344 9.34 -10.87 -1.09
C GLU A 344 9.18 -10.22 -2.46
N LYS A 345 7.93 -9.98 -2.88
CA LYS A 345 7.58 -9.68 -4.29
C LYS A 345 6.98 -8.29 -4.52
N SER A 346 6.66 -7.54 -3.45
CA SER A 346 6.16 -6.18 -3.55
C SER A 346 7.01 -5.19 -2.74
N GLN A 347 6.80 -3.90 -2.93
CA GLN A 347 7.37 -2.85 -2.09
C GLN A 347 6.47 -2.50 -0.89
N GLY A 348 5.25 -3.04 -0.84
CA GLY A 348 4.32 -2.86 0.28
C GLY A 348 4.50 -3.89 1.39
N LEU A 349 3.56 -3.85 2.32
CA LEU A 349 3.45 -4.76 3.46
C LEU A 349 2.13 -5.54 3.40
N PRO A 350 2.12 -6.78 3.96
CA PRO A 350 0.88 -7.51 4.18
C PRO A 350 -0.10 -6.68 4.99
N VAL A 351 -1.38 -6.76 4.65
CA VAL A 351 -2.45 -6.03 5.35
C VAL A 351 -3.04 -6.81 6.53
N ARG A 352 -2.67 -8.08 6.68
CA ARG A 352 -3.10 -8.92 7.80
C ARG A 352 -2.15 -8.77 8.98
N ASN A 353 -2.72 -8.32 10.12
CA ASN A 353 -1.96 -8.10 11.35
C ASN A 353 -1.33 -9.39 11.88
N ASP A 354 -2.05 -10.52 11.83
CA ASP A 354 -1.56 -11.83 12.26
C ASP A 354 -0.38 -12.35 11.42
N ILE A 355 -0.22 -11.85 10.18
CA ILE A 355 0.92 -12.14 9.32
C ILE A 355 2.04 -11.15 9.58
N LEU A 356 1.75 -9.84 9.53
CA LEU A 356 2.74 -8.77 9.68
C LEU A 356 3.52 -8.88 11.00
N THR A 357 2.86 -9.28 12.09
CA THR A 357 3.47 -9.44 13.42
C THR A 357 4.08 -10.83 13.66
N SER A 358 4.03 -11.74 12.69
CA SER A 358 4.57 -13.09 12.84
C SER A 358 6.10 -13.12 12.75
N ALA A 359 6.72 -14.01 13.50
CA ALA A 359 8.17 -14.26 13.42
C ALA A 359 8.60 -14.70 11.99
N GLU A 360 7.77 -15.48 11.30
CA GLU A 360 8.00 -15.91 9.92
C GLU A 360 8.08 -14.70 8.96
N CYS A 361 7.19 -13.72 9.12
CA CYS A 361 7.21 -12.51 8.31
C CYS A 361 8.46 -11.67 8.56
N GLN A 362 8.86 -11.51 9.82
CA GLN A 362 10.10 -10.81 10.19
C GLN A 362 11.33 -11.51 9.61
N GLU A 363 11.44 -12.84 9.71
CA GLU A 363 12.56 -13.60 9.14
C GLU A 363 12.66 -13.43 7.63
N ARG A 364 11.54 -13.50 6.90
CA ARG A 364 11.51 -13.26 5.44
C ARG A 364 11.92 -11.83 5.11
N PHE A 365 11.44 -10.86 5.88
CA PHE A 365 11.80 -9.46 5.72
C PHE A 365 13.32 -9.24 5.92
N ASP A 366 13.89 -9.78 7.00
CA ASP A 366 15.33 -9.66 7.29
C ASP A 366 16.18 -10.30 6.18
N LYS A 367 15.75 -11.45 5.66
CA LYS A 367 16.41 -12.11 4.55
C LYS A 367 16.39 -11.26 3.27
N VAL A 368 15.28 -10.62 2.97
CA VAL A 368 15.12 -9.77 1.79
C VAL A 368 15.90 -8.46 1.93
N MET A 369 15.90 -7.86 3.12
CA MET A 369 16.60 -6.60 3.39
C MET A 369 18.12 -6.78 3.54
N GLY A 370 18.57 -8.00 3.84
CA GLY A 370 19.99 -8.33 3.97
C GLY A 370 20.63 -7.87 5.29
N TYR A 371 21.93 -8.09 5.38
CA TYR A 371 22.71 -7.76 6.59
C TYR A 371 22.71 -6.26 6.86
N GLY A 372 22.48 -5.89 8.12
CA GLY A 372 22.44 -4.49 8.58
C GLY A 372 21.04 -3.89 8.66
N ASN A 373 20.01 -4.63 8.28
CA ASN A 373 18.63 -4.25 8.59
C ASN A 373 18.34 -4.55 10.07
N HIS A 374 17.96 -3.52 10.80
CA HIS A 374 17.55 -3.63 12.21
C HIS A 374 16.08 -3.24 12.44
N MET A 375 15.35 -2.99 11.35
CA MET A 375 13.94 -2.58 11.43
C MET A 375 13.07 -3.76 11.90
N SER A 376 12.40 -3.58 13.02
CA SER A 376 11.34 -4.50 13.45
C SER A 376 10.02 -4.12 12.80
N LEU A 377 9.35 -5.07 12.17
CA LEU A 377 8.00 -4.88 11.61
C LEU A 377 6.96 -4.54 12.71
N SER A 378 7.25 -4.87 13.98
CA SER A 378 6.40 -4.48 15.12
C SER A 378 6.33 -2.97 15.38
N VAL A 379 7.23 -2.17 14.81
CA VAL A 379 7.15 -0.70 14.88
C VAL A 379 6.00 -0.17 14.00
N ILE A 380 5.60 -0.98 13.02
CA ILE A 380 4.60 -0.63 12.00
C ILE A 380 3.19 -1.08 12.45
N ALA A 381 3.11 -2.24 13.12
CA ALA A 381 1.88 -2.77 13.69
C ALA A 381 1.54 -2.05 15.01
#